data_b2e66c6105bd9966c54e9e9449886b9b
#
_entry.id   b2e66c6105bd9966c54e9e9449886b9b
#
_cell.length_a   1.000
_cell.length_b   1.000
_cell.length_c   1.000
_cell.angle_alpha   90.00
_cell.angle_beta   90.00
_cell.angle_gamma   90.00
#
_symmetry.space_group_name_H-M   'P 1'
#
loop_
_entity.id
_entity.type
_entity.pdbx_description
1 polymer ?
#
loop_
_entity_poly.entity_id
_entity_poly.type
_entity_poly.pdbx_seq_one_letter_code
_entity_poly.pdbx_strand_id
1 'polypeptide(L)'
;MDVFAVDEFVALVERLIGLPWPIRLDQFDSTAEQLGWSPTGNTGIFTGNFASGEQRIMCTKDEGMNASVFSIPFFKPEGEEIEKIGLANDAFVAYVAAGVEAWGKPFDSVIDRYAHVAWKYPQNVIADLIRYERFVHLRFYTPQGIRVY
;
A
#
# COMPACT_ATOMS: atom_id res chain seq x y z
N MET A 1 -4.45 -5.43 -19.74
CA MET A 1 -4.55 -5.59 -18.29
C MET A 1 -4.59 -4.21 -17.65
N ASP A 2 -5.57 -4.00 -16.82
CA ASP A 2 -5.73 -2.70 -16.18
C ASP A 2 -4.79 -2.58 -14.97
N VAL A 3 -4.21 -1.41 -14.82
CA VAL A 3 -3.41 -1.05 -13.65
C VAL A 3 -4.34 -0.38 -12.65
N PHE A 4 -4.15 -0.63 -11.34
CA PHE A 4 -4.87 0.08 -10.30
C PHE A 4 -4.70 1.59 -10.55
N ALA A 5 -5.80 2.33 -10.70
CA ALA A 5 -5.77 3.69 -11.20
C ALA A 5 -4.93 4.60 -10.30
N VAL A 6 -4.13 5.49 -10.89
CA VAL A 6 -3.22 6.35 -10.14
C VAL A 6 -3.96 7.32 -9.20
N ASP A 7 -5.12 7.81 -9.61
CA ASP A 7 -5.95 8.65 -8.76
C ASP A 7 -6.56 7.85 -7.60
N GLU A 8 -6.88 6.58 -7.79
CA GLU A 8 -7.33 5.70 -6.71
C GLU A 8 -6.20 5.40 -5.72
N PHE A 9 -4.95 5.27 -6.20
CA PHE A 9 -3.79 5.15 -5.33
C PHE A 9 -3.64 6.35 -4.41
N VAL A 10 -3.66 7.56 -4.98
CA VAL A 10 -3.56 8.80 -4.19
C VAL A 10 -4.71 8.90 -3.20
N ALA A 11 -5.94 8.64 -3.64
CA ALA A 11 -7.13 8.70 -2.78
C ALA A 11 -7.05 7.69 -1.64
N LEU A 12 -6.59 6.47 -1.90
CA LEU A 12 -6.43 5.44 -0.87
C LEU A 12 -5.44 5.88 0.20
N VAL A 13 -4.27 6.36 -0.22
CA VAL A 13 -3.25 6.82 0.73
C VAL A 13 -3.78 7.98 1.57
N GLU A 14 -4.45 8.95 0.96
CA GLU A 14 -5.02 10.09 1.68
C GLU A 14 -6.12 9.65 2.67
N ARG A 15 -6.92 8.66 2.33
CA ARG A 15 -7.91 8.09 3.24
C ARG A 15 -7.23 7.39 4.43
N LEU A 16 -6.15 6.65 4.19
CA LEU A 16 -5.38 6.00 5.26
C LEU A 16 -4.74 7.03 6.18
N ILE A 17 -4.18 8.11 5.63
CA ILE A 17 -3.61 9.21 6.43
C ILE A 17 -4.67 9.82 7.35
N GLY A 18 -5.90 9.98 6.85
CA GLY A 18 -6.99 10.61 7.57
C GLY A 18 -7.69 9.75 8.61
N LEU A 19 -7.32 8.48 8.75
CA LEU A 19 -7.93 7.60 9.75
C LEU A 19 -7.50 7.98 11.18
N PRO A 20 -8.36 7.72 12.18
CA PRO A 20 -8.10 8.13 13.57
C PRO A 20 -7.18 7.14 14.30
N TRP A 21 -5.93 7.04 13.85
CA TRP A 21 -4.93 6.18 14.49
C TRP A 21 -4.69 6.58 15.96
N PRO A 22 -4.44 5.63 16.90
CA PRO A 22 -4.35 4.19 16.68
C PRO A 22 -5.71 3.51 16.51
N ILE A 23 -5.75 2.45 15.72
CA ILE A 23 -6.92 1.61 15.56
C ILE A 23 -6.51 0.17 15.87
N ARG A 24 -7.22 -0.48 16.78
CA ARG A 24 -6.95 -1.88 17.10
C ARG A 24 -7.26 -2.76 15.89
N LEU A 25 -6.35 -3.67 15.59
CA LEU A 25 -6.48 -4.54 14.43
C LEU A 25 -7.68 -5.48 14.55
N ASP A 26 -8.01 -5.93 15.76
CA ASP A 26 -9.17 -6.77 16.03
C ASP A 26 -10.51 -6.00 15.95
N GLN A 27 -10.46 -4.68 15.76
CA GLN A 27 -11.64 -3.81 15.60
C GLN A 27 -11.61 -3.09 14.23
N PHE A 28 -10.79 -3.54 13.29
CA PHE A 28 -10.55 -2.84 12.04
C PHE A 28 -11.57 -3.18 10.95
N ASP A 29 -12.41 -4.22 11.12
CA ASP A 29 -13.27 -4.74 10.05
C ASP A 29 -14.22 -3.67 9.47
N SER A 30 -14.83 -2.83 10.30
CA SER A 30 -15.73 -1.78 9.81
C SER A 30 -14.98 -0.71 9.03
N THR A 31 -13.76 -0.36 9.45
CA THR A 31 -12.90 0.57 8.74
C THR A 31 -12.46 -0.02 7.40
N ALA A 32 -12.11 -1.30 7.37
CA ALA A 32 -11.76 -2.01 6.14
C ALA A 32 -12.91 -1.95 5.13
N GLU A 33 -14.13 -2.19 5.56
CA GLU A 33 -15.30 -2.10 4.69
C GLU A 33 -15.51 -0.70 4.13
N GLN A 34 -15.26 0.34 4.92
CA GLN A 34 -15.29 1.73 4.45
C GLN A 34 -14.22 2.01 3.39
N LEU A 35 -13.08 1.30 3.45
CA LEU A 35 -12.02 1.38 2.44
C LEU A 35 -12.33 0.55 1.20
N GLY A 36 -13.43 -0.19 1.19
CA GLY A 36 -13.79 -1.09 0.09
C GLY A 36 -13.13 -2.46 0.20
N TRP A 37 -12.55 -2.79 1.34
CA TRP A 37 -11.94 -4.10 1.58
C TRP A 37 -12.92 -5.03 2.28
N SER A 38 -12.74 -6.34 2.06
CA SER A 38 -13.57 -7.37 2.69
C SER A 38 -12.81 -8.07 3.80
N PRO A 39 -13.33 -8.07 5.03
CA PRO A 39 -12.75 -8.91 6.09
C PRO A 39 -12.84 -10.39 5.74
N THR A 40 -11.85 -11.18 6.22
CA THR A 40 -11.77 -12.62 5.93
C THR A 40 -12.15 -13.49 7.11
N GLY A 41 -12.38 -12.90 8.29
CA GLY A 41 -12.54 -13.64 9.54
C GLY A 41 -11.22 -13.91 10.26
N ASN A 42 -10.07 -13.68 9.59
CA ASN A 42 -8.75 -13.73 10.21
C ASN A 42 -8.27 -12.32 10.51
N THR A 43 -7.91 -12.06 11.75
CA THR A 43 -7.44 -10.73 12.17
C THR A 43 -6.24 -10.29 11.33
N GLY A 44 -6.32 -9.09 10.75
CA GLY A 44 -5.23 -8.51 9.97
C GLY A 44 -5.17 -8.99 8.53
N ILE A 45 -6.14 -9.76 8.05
CA ILE A 45 -6.19 -10.24 6.67
C ILE A 45 -7.51 -9.81 6.05
N PHE A 46 -7.41 -9.08 4.93
CA PHE A 46 -8.53 -8.56 4.16
C PHE A 46 -8.33 -8.88 2.69
N THR A 47 -9.36 -8.71 1.88
CA THR A 47 -9.24 -8.80 0.43
C THR A 47 -9.70 -7.49 -0.20
N GLY A 48 -9.11 -7.15 -1.33
CA GLY A 48 -9.48 -5.99 -2.11
C GLY A 48 -9.26 -6.24 -3.59
N ASN A 49 -9.90 -5.45 -4.44
CA ASN A 49 -9.78 -5.56 -5.89
C ASN A 49 -8.76 -4.57 -6.41
N PHE A 50 -7.77 -5.08 -7.12
CA PHE A 50 -6.68 -4.31 -7.71
C PHE A 50 -6.48 -4.71 -9.17
N ALA A 51 -5.45 -4.19 -9.81
CA ALA A 51 -5.19 -4.41 -11.23
C ALA A 51 -5.12 -5.90 -11.62
N SER A 52 -4.62 -6.74 -10.73
CA SER A 52 -4.50 -8.19 -10.97
C SER A 52 -5.71 -8.99 -10.47
N GLY A 53 -6.80 -8.31 -10.11
CA GLY A 53 -7.99 -8.92 -9.53
C GLY A 53 -8.02 -8.84 -8.01
N GLU A 54 -8.75 -9.77 -7.38
CA GLU A 54 -8.84 -9.81 -5.93
C GLU A 54 -7.51 -10.25 -5.33
N GLN A 55 -7.00 -9.47 -4.39
CA GLN A 55 -5.73 -9.73 -3.72
C GLN A 55 -5.88 -9.63 -2.21
N ARG A 56 -4.97 -10.29 -1.51
CA ARG A 56 -4.94 -10.30 -0.05
C ARG A 56 -4.17 -9.09 0.47
N ILE A 57 -4.79 -8.36 1.38
CA ILE A 57 -4.20 -7.26 2.11
C ILE A 57 -3.84 -7.77 3.49
N MET A 58 -2.62 -7.52 3.95
CA MET A 58 -2.14 -7.97 5.24
C MET A 58 -1.77 -6.79 6.11
N CYS A 59 -2.09 -6.88 7.39
CA CYS A 59 -1.71 -5.88 8.37
C CYS A 59 -1.08 -6.55 9.59
N THR A 60 0.07 -6.03 10.00
CA THR A 60 0.72 -6.44 11.26
C THR A 60 0.19 -5.60 12.41
N LYS A 61 0.44 -6.06 13.63
CA LYS A 61 0.03 -5.36 14.87
C LYS A 61 1.25 -5.07 15.74
N ASP A 62 1.13 -4.02 16.55
CA ASP A 62 2.08 -3.75 17.60
C ASP A 62 1.76 -4.55 18.87
N GLU A 63 2.49 -4.31 19.97
CA GLU A 63 2.28 -5.00 21.26
C GLU A 63 0.90 -4.73 21.85
N GLY A 64 0.29 -3.58 21.54
CA GLY A 64 -1.03 -3.19 22.00
C GLY A 64 -2.17 -3.60 21.09
N MET A 65 -1.94 -4.51 20.14
CA MET A 65 -2.93 -4.94 19.15
C MET A 65 -3.32 -3.84 18.16
N ASN A 66 -2.58 -2.75 18.09
CA ASN A 66 -2.87 -1.67 17.13
C ASN A 66 -2.34 -2.00 15.73
N ALA A 67 -3.09 -1.65 14.70
CA ALA A 67 -2.62 -1.79 13.32
C ALA A 67 -1.31 -1.02 13.14
N SER A 68 -0.28 -1.68 12.61
CA SER A 68 1.05 -1.09 12.49
C SER A 68 1.52 -0.92 11.04
N VAL A 69 1.55 -1.98 10.23
CA VAL A 69 2.00 -1.91 8.84
C VAL A 69 1.04 -2.66 7.95
N PHE A 70 0.52 -1.98 6.93
CA PHE A 70 -0.30 -2.59 5.90
C PHE A 70 0.55 -2.92 4.67
N SER A 71 0.36 -4.11 4.12
CA SER A 71 0.92 -4.52 2.83
C SER A 71 -0.23 -4.68 1.85
N ILE A 72 -0.26 -3.82 0.83
CA ILE A 72 -1.36 -3.71 -0.12
C ILE A 72 -0.81 -3.96 -1.52
N PRO A 73 -1.18 -5.07 -2.17
CA PRO A 73 -0.68 -5.41 -3.51
C PRO A 73 -1.48 -4.69 -4.58
N PHE A 74 -0.87 -3.73 -5.27
CA PHE A 74 -1.51 -3.02 -6.38
C PHE A 74 -1.41 -3.78 -7.69
N PHE A 75 -0.31 -4.50 -7.90
CA PHE A 75 -0.07 -5.28 -9.11
C PHE A 75 0.70 -6.54 -8.72
N LYS A 76 0.02 -7.68 -8.80
CA LYS A 76 0.59 -8.98 -8.44
C LYS A 76 0.06 -10.03 -9.40
N PRO A 77 0.48 -9.99 -10.68
CA PRO A 77 0.00 -10.93 -11.69
C PRO A 77 0.55 -12.34 -11.44
N GLU A 78 -0.19 -13.34 -11.89
CA GLU A 78 0.30 -14.71 -11.92
C GLU A 78 1.28 -14.89 -13.08
N GLY A 79 2.21 -15.84 -12.95
CA GLY A 79 3.20 -16.15 -13.96
C GLY A 79 4.41 -15.23 -13.91
N GLU A 80 5.41 -15.53 -14.74
CA GLU A 80 6.71 -14.86 -14.75
C GLU A 80 7.05 -14.29 -16.11
N GLU A 81 6.04 -13.94 -16.91
CA GLU A 81 6.25 -13.40 -18.25
C GLU A 81 6.98 -12.05 -18.19
N ILE A 82 7.95 -11.89 -19.08
CA ILE A 82 8.78 -10.67 -19.15
C ILE A 82 7.91 -9.43 -19.37
N GLU A 83 6.83 -9.55 -20.12
CA GLU A 83 5.90 -8.45 -20.38
C GLU A 83 5.28 -7.91 -19.09
N LYS A 84 5.06 -8.76 -18.07
CA LYS A 84 4.50 -8.35 -16.79
C LYS A 84 5.49 -7.54 -15.95
N ILE A 85 6.79 -7.79 -16.14
CA ILE A 85 7.85 -6.96 -15.54
C ILE A 85 7.79 -5.55 -16.13
N GLY A 86 7.64 -5.43 -17.44
CA GLY A 86 7.49 -4.13 -18.10
C GLY A 86 6.26 -3.38 -17.63
N LEU A 87 5.12 -4.07 -17.50
CA LEU A 87 3.89 -3.48 -17.01
C LEU A 87 4.04 -3.01 -15.55
N ALA A 88 4.72 -3.78 -14.72
CA ALA A 88 4.98 -3.38 -13.33
C ALA A 88 5.86 -2.14 -13.26
N ASN A 89 6.91 -2.06 -14.10
CA ASN A 89 7.75 -0.87 -14.19
C ASN A 89 6.95 0.35 -14.60
N ASP A 90 6.11 0.24 -15.62
CA ASP A 90 5.28 1.34 -16.09
C ASP A 90 4.29 1.79 -15.01
N ALA A 91 3.67 0.85 -14.33
CA ALA A 91 2.76 1.13 -13.23
C ALA A 91 3.48 1.86 -12.08
N PHE A 92 4.64 1.37 -11.69
CA PHE A 92 5.45 1.97 -10.63
C PHE A 92 5.79 3.42 -10.95
N VAL A 93 6.27 3.67 -12.16
CA VAL A 93 6.62 5.02 -12.62
C VAL A 93 5.40 5.95 -12.57
N ALA A 94 4.25 5.46 -13.03
CA ALA A 94 3.01 6.25 -13.00
C ALA A 94 2.56 6.58 -11.57
N TYR A 95 2.64 5.62 -10.65
CA TYR A 95 2.30 5.87 -9.24
C TYR A 95 3.27 6.86 -8.59
N VAL A 96 4.57 6.74 -8.86
CA VAL A 96 5.57 7.68 -8.34
C VAL A 96 5.27 9.10 -8.83
N ALA A 97 4.98 9.26 -10.12
CA ALA A 97 4.65 10.57 -10.69
C ALA A 97 3.40 11.17 -10.03
N ALA A 98 2.36 10.36 -9.81
CA ALA A 98 1.15 10.80 -9.13
C ALA A 98 1.43 11.21 -7.68
N GLY A 99 2.25 10.46 -6.97
CA GLY A 99 2.64 10.78 -5.60
C GLY A 99 3.46 12.08 -5.51
N VAL A 100 4.40 12.29 -6.43
CA VAL A 100 5.18 13.53 -6.49
C VAL A 100 4.26 14.72 -6.75
N GLU A 101 3.31 14.58 -7.65
CA GLU A 101 2.33 15.64 -7.92
C GLU A 101 1.46 15.95 -6.70
N ALA A 102 0.99 14.92 -6.00
CA ALA A 102 0.10 15.08 -4.86
C ALA A 102 0.82 15.52 -3.59
N TRP A 103 2.03 15.02 -3.32
CA TRP A 103 2.72 15.14 -2.03
C TRP A 103 4.11 15.75 -2.10
N GLY A 104 4.61 16.00 -3.29
CA GLY A 104 5.93 16.57 -3.48
C GLY A 104 7.05 15.54 -3.44
N LYS A 105 8.25 16.00 -3.12
CA LYS A 105 9.46 15.18 -3.15
C LYS A 105 9.39 14.06 -2.10
N PRO A 106 9.69 12.80 -2.48
CA PRO A 106 9.83 11.72 -1.51
C PRO A 106 10.94 12.00 -0.50
N PHE A 107 10.79 11.46 0.72
CA PHE A 107 11.83 11.60 1.73
C PHE A 107 12.90 10.50 1.63
N ASP A 108 12.59 9.40 0.95
CA ASP A 108 13.51 8.28 0.77
C ASP A 108 13.21 7.60 -0.57
N SER A 109 14.26 7.16 -1.26
CA SER A 109 14.11 6.40 -2.50
C SER A 109 15.35 5.57 -2.79
N VAL A 110 15.13 4.37 -3.33
CA VAL A 110 16.17 3.48 -3.86
C VAL A 110 15.67 2.97 -5.21
N ILE A 111 16.46 3.16 -6.26
CA ILE A 111 16.16 2.67 -7.61
C ILE A 111 17.27 1.71 -8.01
N ASP A 112 16.97 0.42 -7.96
CA ASP A 112 17.89 -0.65 -8.29
C ASP A 112 17.06 -1.84 -8.77
N ARG A 113 17.58 -3.05 -8.70
CA ARG A 113 16.86 -4.29 -8.99
C ARG A 113 15.52 -4.37 -8.24
N TYR A 114 15.54 -3.90 -7.02
CA TYR A 114 14.39 -3.61 -6.19
C TYR A 114 14.32 -2.09 -6.05
N ALA A 115 13.13 -1.53 -6.17
CA ALA A 115 12.95 -0.09 -6.09
C ALA A 115 11.88 0.27 -5.06
N HIS A 116 12.11 1.33 -4.30
CA HIS A 116 11.06 1.90 -3.47
C HIS A 116 11.15 3.41 -3.43
N VAL A 117 9.98 4.05 -3.28
CA VAL A 117 9.85 5.50 -3.12
C VAL A 117 8.87 5.73 -1.99
N ALA A 118 9.29 6.50 -0.99
CA ALA A 118 8.51 6.68 0.23
C ALA A 118 8.25 8.15 0.53
N TRP A 119 7.05 8.44 1.02
CA TRP A 119 6.65 9.76 1.49
C TRP A 119 6.31 9.68 2.98
N LYS A 120 6.78 10.67 3.72
CA LYS A 120 6.46 10.82 5.14
C LYS A 120 5.55 12.03 5.32
N TYR A 121 4.52 11.88 6.14
CA TYR A 121 3.49 12.91 6.31
C TYR A 121 3.51 13.48 7.73
N PRO A 122 2.98 14.72 7.91
CA PRO A 122 2.95 15.35 9.24
C PRO A 122 2.20 14.55 10.31
N GLN A 123 1.30 13.66 9.89
CA GLN A 123 0.52 12.79 10.77
C GLN A 123 1.34 11.63 11.35
N ASN A 124 2.64 11.62 11.12
CA ASN A 124 3.56 10.57 11.57
C ASN A 124 3.24 9.19 10.96
N VAL A 125 2.97 9.19 9.67
CA VAL A 125 2.73 7.98 8.86
C VAL A 125 3.64 8.00 7.64
N ILE A 126 3.89 6.82 7.07
CA ILE A 126 4.72 6.68 5.86
C ILE A 126 3.96 5.85 4.83
N ALA A 127 3.96 6.31 3.58
CA ALA A 127 3.55 5.51 2.43
C ALA A 127 4.81 5.13 1.64
N ASP A 128 5.08 3.84 1.53
CA ASP A 128 6.26 3.29 0.85
C ASP A 128 5.80 2.45 -0.33
N LEU A 129 6.00 2.98 -1.54
CA LEU A 129 5.64 2.30 -2.78
C LEU A 129 6.83 1.45 -3.23
N ILE A 130 6.61 0.17 -3.45
CA ILE A 130 7.66 -0.81 -3.68
C ILE A 130 7.42 -1.54 -5.00
N ARG A 131 8.45 -1.65 -5.82
CA ARG A 131 8.46 -2.51 -7.00
C ARG A 131 9.53 -3.59 -6.81
N TYR A 132 9.12 -4.84 -6.92
CA TYR A 132 10.02 -5.99 -6.92
C TYR A 132 9.61 -6.93 -8.06
N GLU A 133 10.47 -7.06 -9.05
CA GLU A 133 10.19 -7.85 -10.25
C GLU A 133 8.87 -7.41 -10.91
N ARG A 134 7.85 -8.30 -10.97
CA ARG A 134 6.53 -8.02 -11.56
C ARG A 134 5.50 -7.53 -10.54
N PHE A 135 5.93 -7.26 -9.29
CA PHE A 135 5.03 -6.85 -8.22
C PHE A 135 5.15 -5.37 -7.93
N VAL A 136 4.02 -4.73 -7.68
CA VAL A 136 3.96 -3.37 -7.13
C VAL A 136 3.10 -3.41 -5.88
N HIS A 137 3.67 -3.00 -4.76
CA HIS A 137 3.01 -2.99 -3.46
C HIS A 137 3.06 -1.60 -2.85
N LEU A 138 2.07 -1.30 -2.02
CA LEU A 138 2.16 -0.20 -1.06
C LEU A 138 2.34 -0.79 0.33
N ARG A 139 3.34 -0.32 1.07
CA ARG A 139 3.41 -0.48 2.52
C ARG A 139 3.03 0.82 3.17
N PHE A 140 2.01 0.75 3.99
CA PHE A 140 1.56 1.92 4.75
C PHE A 140 1.88 1.71 6.22
N TYR A 141 2.69 2.62 6.78
CA TYR A 141 3.12 2.59 8.17
C TYR A 141 2.27 3.56 8.97
N THR A 142 1.48 3.05 9.91
CA THR A 142 0.73 3.87 10.85
C THR A 142 1.69 4.50 11.87
N PRO A 143 1.25 5.44 12.71
CA PRO A 143 2.11 5.96 13.78
C PRO A 143 2.66 4.86 14.70
N GLN A 144 1.95 3.74 14.83
CA GLN A 144 2.35 2.60 15.65
C GLN A 144 3.36 1.70 14.94
N GLY A 145 3.47 1.80 13.60
CA GLY A 145 4.38 0.99 12.79
C GLY A 145 5.61 1.74 12.30
N ILE A 146 5.66 3.05 12.43
CA ILE A 146 6.68 3.89 11.79
C ILE A 146 8.10 3.56 12.26
N ARG A 147 8.26 3.05 13.46
CA ARG A 147 9.57 2.67 14.02
C ARG A 147 10.22 1.48 13.32
N VAL A 148 9.46 0.70 12.55
CA VAL A 148 10.00 -0.46 11.83
C VAL A 148 10.26 -0.15 10.36
N TYR A 149 10.12 1.09 9.96
CA TYR A 149 10.48 1.53 8.61
C TYR A 149 11.98 1.46 8.37
#